data_12aae5fe6766759e23c4c016162fb8c7
#
_entry.id   12aae5fe6766759e23c4c016162fb8c7
#
_cell.length_a   1.000
_cell.length_b   1.000
_cell.length_c   1.000
_cell.angle_alpha   90.00
_cell.angle_beta   90.00
_cell.angle_gamma   90.00
#
_symmetry.space_group_name_H-M   'P 1'
#
loop_
_entity.id
_entity.type
_entity.pdbx_description
1 polymer ?
#
loop_
_entity_poly.entity_id
_entity_poly.type
_entity_poly.pdbx_seq_one_letter_code
_entity_poly.pdbx_strand_id
1 'polypeptide(L)'
;MKHSISLLCALLLAPLAALQADDAPKSAVKVTQELLNSTHITPKLIFDPMPAYGQKHLPFAMSSSLEVTSKGRLWTCWAGGEDGPNAYLLASCSDDQGKSWRDPVFVIDPQAHISKTGKLPEFSYTVETGLGPKLRKISIGTRLGSFWCDPKGRLWLFFHQSVGMFDGSCSNWFVRCDDPDAEKPVWTEPVYIGFGASINKPIVRKNGEWILPVSLWERWHIDKPFADCYHELDAVRGANVFVSDDEGGHWRYRGGIIYKDSCFNEHTVAELNDGRLWMLSRGMKATFQSFSADGGKTWQPQSTAFPHVNSKAVIRRLQSGHLLVIRHGQDITKATPKRQELTAFLTTDEGKSWSKPLLLDERSNVSYPDIAQAPNGDIYVHYDRERTGAAEILFARFREDDVQAGKLISKDAALKNLVKSRAQGMNHTGTDAATSAKEPQ
;
A
#
# COMPACT_ATOMS: atom_id res chain seq x y z
N MET A 1 -25.01 -74.92 -36.83
CA MET A 1 -25.88 -75.22 -35.72
C MET A 1 -25.32 -74.54 -34.48
N LYS A 2 -26.09 -73.68 -33.92
CA LYS A 2 -25.76 -72.69 -32.91
C LYS A 2 -25.89 -73.26 -31.53
N HIS A 3 -24.94 -73.05 -30.63
CA HIS A 3 -25.14 -73.16 -29.21
C HIS A 3 -24.63 -71.90 -28.50
N SER A 4 -25.58 -71.19 -28.03
CA SER A 4 -25.38 -70.07 -27.11
C SER A 4 -25.11 -70.58 -25.69
N ILE A 5 -24.07 -70.16 -25.08
CA ILE A 5 -23.82 -70.31 -23.63
C ILE A 5 -24.04 -68.98 -22.99
N SER A 6 -25.10 -68.85 -22.16
CA SER A 6 -25.38 -67.73 -21.33
C SER A 6 -24.57 -67.85 -20.05
N LEU A 7 -23.71 -66.87 -19.78
CA LEU A 7 -22.97 -66.75 -18.54
C LEU A 7 -23.72 -65.76 -17.64
N LEU A 8 -24.26 -66.25 -16.54
CA LEU A 8 -24.98 -65.53 -15.54
C LEU A 8 -23.95 -64.89 -14.56
N CYS A 9 -23.70 -63.59 -14.68
CA CYS A 9 -22.94 -62.86 -13.68
C CYS A 9 -23.88 -62.39 -12.58
N ALA A 10 -23.77 -63.01 -11.40
CA ALA A 10 -24.42 -62.52 -10.20
C ALA A 10 -23.67 -61.33 -9.67
N LEU A 11 -24.26 -60.13 -9.79
CA LEU A 11 -23.81 -58.93 -9.09
C LEU A 11 -24.18 -59.02 -7.63
N LEU A 12 -23.19 -59.13 -6.77
CA LEU A 12 -23.29 -58.86 -5.34
C LEU A 12 -23.49 -57.37 -5.12
N LEU A 13 -24.70 -56.94 -4.87
CA LEU A 13 -25.04 -55.62 -4.33
C LEU A 13 -24.63 -55.55 -2.86
N ALA A 14 -23.47 -54.99 -2.56
CA ALA A 14 -23.17 -54.51 -1.22
C ALA A 14 -23.90 -53.17 -1.01
N PRO A 15 -24.55 -52.91 0.11
CA PRO A 15 -25.16 -51.61 0.37
C PRO A 15 -24.04 -50.58 0.55
N LEU A 16 -23.96 -49.60 -0.35
CA LEU A 16 -23.27 -48.38 -0.09
C LEU A 16 -23.96 -47.72 1.14
N ALA A 17 -23.35 -47.85 2.28
CA ALA A 17 -23.66 -46.97 3.39
C ALA A 17 -23.29 -45.57 2.92
N ALA A 18 -24.29 -44.76 2.61
CA ALA A 18 -24.13 -43.34 2.34
C ALA A 18 -23.50 -42.75 3.60
N LEU A 19 -22.24 -42.34 3.49
CA LEU A 19 -21.71 -41.32 4.38
C LEU A 19 -22.56 -40.05 4.12
N GLN A 20 -23.58 -39.88 4.91
CA GLN A 20 -24.19 -38.58 5.13
C GLN A 20 -23.09 -37.72 5.77
N ALA A 21 -22.40 -36.98 4.94
CA ALA A 21 -21.69 -35.78 5.39
C ALA A 21 -22.79 -34.91 6.05
N ASP A 22 -22.61 -34.63 7.29
CA ASP A 22 -23.39 -33.64 8.02
C ASP A 22 -23.13 -32.28 7.38
N ASP A 23 -23.77 -32.00 6.26
CA ASP A 23 -23.95 -30.67 5.70
C ASP A 23 -25.08 -29.97 6.46
N ALA A 24 -24.85 -29.75 7.75
CA ALA A 24 -25.57 -28.69 8.43
C ALA A 24 -25.23 -27.41 7.68
N PRO A 25 -26.19 -26.62 7.18
CA PRO A 25 -25.92 -25.37 6.55
C PRO A 25 -25.17 -24.53 7.57
N LYS A 26 -23.87 -24.29 7.33
CA LYS A 26 -23.11 -23.34 8.12
C LYS A 26 -23.93 -22.07 8.11
N SER A 27 -24.47 -21.67 9.25
CA SER A 27 -25.34 -20.51 9.37
C SER A 27 -24.67 -19.34 8.67
N ALA A 28 -25.34 -18.77 7.67
CA ALA A 28 -24.85 -17.61 6.98
C ALA A 28 -24.51 -16.55 8.03
N VAL A 29 -23.25 -16.16 8.09
CA VAL A 29 -22.80 -15.17 9.07
C VAL A 29 -23.60 -13.89 8.83
N LYS A 30 -24.40 -13.50 9.83
CA LYS A 30 -25.15 -12.27 9.76
C LYS A 30 -24.21 -11.12 10.10
N VAL A 31 -23.84 -10.33 9.11
CA VAL A 31 -23.11 -9.08 9.33
C VAL A 31 -24.02 -8.13 10.09
N THR A 32 -23.58 -7.71 11.27
CA THR A 32 -24.33 -6.77 12.10
C THR A 32 -23.80 -5.35 11.88
N GLN A 33 -24.63 -4.35 12.14
CA GLN A 33 -24.20 -2.95 12.12
C GLN A 33 -23.07 -2.69 13.13
N GLU A 34 -23.08 -3.40 14.26
CA GLU A 34 -21.99 -3.31 15.24
C GLU A 34 -20.65 -3.77 14.66
N LEU A 35 -20.65 -4.87 13.89
CA LEU A 35 -19.45 -5.34 13.20
C LEU A 35 -18.94 -4.31 12.20
N LEU A 36 -19.82 -3.74 11.38
CA LEU A 36 -19.44 -2.70 10.41
C LEU A 36 -18.91 -1.44 11.11
N ASN A 37 -19.55 -1.05 12.24
CA ASN A 37 -19.10 0.09 13.03
C ASN A 37 -17.76 -0.13 13.73
N SER A 38 -17.26 -1.36 13.81
CA SER A 38 -15.97 -1.63 14.45
C SER A 38 -14.79 -0.93 13.78
N THR A 39 -14.88 -0.65 12.47
CA THR A 39 -13.87 0.15 11.74
C THR A 39 -13.87 1.62 12.15
N HIS A 40 -14.94 2.12 12.78
CA HIS A 40 -15.05 3.47 13.33
C HIS A 40 -14.59 3.56 14.79
N ILE A 41 -14.19 2.45 15.42
CA ILE A 41 -13.52 2.50 16.72
C ILE A 41 -12.18 3.16 16.52
N THR A 42 -11.95 4.25 17.26
CA THR A 42 -10.70 5.02 17.17
C THR A 42 -9.48 4.10 17.34
N PRO A 43 -8.60 4.00 16.34
CA PRO A 43 -7.38 3.21 16.45
C PRO A 43 -6.47 3.77 17.55
N LYS A 44 -5.51 2.96 18.00
CA LYS A 44 -4.50 3.40 18.97
C LYS A 44 -3.09 3.23 18.40
N LEU A 45 -2.24 4.19 18.71
CA LEU A 45 -0.81 4.04 18.54
C LEU A 45 -0.25 3.30 19.76
N ILE A 46 0.39 2.17 19.51
CA ILE A 46 1.07 1.37 20.54
C ILE A 46 2.53 1.80 20.52
N PHE A 47 2.92 2.65 21.46
CA PHE A 47 4.31 3.09 21.63
C PHE A 47 5.14 2.02 22.36
N ASP A 48 6.45 2.03 22.15
CA ASP A 48 7.39 1.05 22.71
C ASP A 48 6.93 -0.39 22.46
N PRO A 49 6.66 -0.77 21.20
CA PRO A 49 5.99 -2.03 20.87
C PRO A 49 6.86 -3.27 21.04
N MET A 50 8.16 -3.10 21.32
CA MET A 50 9.09 -4.21 21.47
C MET A 50 8.92 -4.92 22.83
N PRO A 51 9.20 -6.23 22.92
CA PRO A 51 9.64 -7.13 21.85
C PRO A 51 8.50 -7.74 21.00
N ALA A 52 7.23 -7.46 21.32
CA ALA A 52 6.08 -8.13 20.70
C ALA A 52 6.02 -7.98 19.16
N TYR A 53 6.52 -6.86 18.64
CA TYR A 53 6.57 -6.57 17.20
C TYR A 53 8.00 -6.56 16.64
N GLY A 54 8.91 -7.32 17.25
CA GLY A 54 10.29 -7.51 16.74
C GLY A 54 10.30 -7.96 15.29
N GLN A 55 11.20 -7.41 14.49
CA GLN A 55 11.19 -7.60 13.02
C GLN A 55 11.98 -8.82 12.55
N LYS A 56 12.83 -9.39 13.40
CA LYS A 56 13.59 -10.60 13.08
C LYS A 56 12.67 -11.82 13.00
N HIS A 57 12.81 -12.59 11.93
CA HIS A 57 12.03 -13.80 11.65
C HIS A 57 10.53 -13.59 11.37
N LEU A 58 10.02 -12.35 11.32
CA LEU A 58 8.65 -12.11 10.91
C LEU A 58 8.46 -12.44 9.42
N PRO A 59 7.37 -13.18 9.08
CA PRO A 59 7.24 -13.78 7.75
C PRO A 59 6.81 -12.80 6.65
N PHE A 60 6.43 -11.57 7.01
CA PHE A 60 5.82 -10.63 6.07
C PHE A 60 6.26 -9.19 6.30
N ALA A 61 6.52 -8.48 5.21
CA ALA A 61 6.62 -7.01 5.20
C ALA A 61 6.21 -6.45 3.83
N MET A 62 5.36 -5.43 3.83
CA MET A 62 4.93 -4.72 2.62
C MET A 62 5.15 -3.24 2.79
N SER A 63 5.90 -2.63 1.87
CA SER A 63 6.17 -1.19 1.85
C SER A 63 4.88 -0.38 1.83
N SER A 64 4.86 0.70 2.59
CA SER A 64 3.79 1.68 2.54
C SER A 64 4.32 3.05 2.16
N SER A 65 5.16 3.67 2.99
CA SER A 65 5.64 5.03 2.73
C SER A 65 6.95 5.34 3.43
N LEU A 66 7.67 6.33 2.88
CA LEU A 66 8.79 7.01 3.50
C LEU A 66 8.62 8.52 3.33
N GLU A 67 8.97 9.30 4.34
CA GLU A 67 9.02 10.77 4.26
C GLU A 67 10.27 11.29 4.93
N VAL A 68 10.69 12.49 4.55
CA VAL A 68 11.85 13.18 5.11
C VAL A 68 11.43 14.52 5.68
N THR A 69 11.82 14.78 6.93
CA THR A 69 11.52 16.04 7.60
C THR A 69 12.44 17.17 7.13
N SER A 70 12.11 18.40 7.51
CA SER A 70 12.91 19.58 7.19
C SER A 70 14.34 19.54 7.77
N LYS A 71 14.55 18.80 8.87
CA LYS A 71 15.87 18.60 9.49
C LYS A 71 16.58 17.32 9.00
N GLY A 72 15.93 16.54 8.13
CA GLY A 72 16.53 15.37 7.47
C GLY A 72 16.27 14.04 8.17
N ARG A 73 15.47 13.98 9.24
CA ARG A 73 15.00 12.69 9.78
C ARG A 73 14.13 11.99 8.75
N LEU A 74 14.42 10.71 8.51
CA LEU A 74 13.58 9.86 7.69
C LEU A 74 12.55 9.15 8.57
N TRP A 75 11.30 9.16 8.13
CA TRP A 75 10.22 8.36 8.70
C TRP A 75 9.73 7.35 7.68
N THR A 76 9.52 6.12 8.11
CA THR A 76 9.00 5.06 7.24
C THR A 76 7.92 4.26 7.93
N CYS A 77 7.00 3.70 7.14
CA CYS A 77 6.04 2.71 7.62
C CYS A 77 5.89 1.55 6.64
N TRP A 78 5.54 0.40 7.17
CA TRP A 78 5.27 -0.82 6.42
C TRP A 78 4.23 -1.68 7.13
N ALA A 79 3.53 -2.52 6.36
CA ALA A 79 2.64 -3.52 6.94
C ALA A 79 3.43 -4.74 7.40
N GLY A 80 3.11 -5.23 8.59
CA GLY A 80 3.50 -6.52 9.13
C GLY A 80 2.33 -7.47 9.22
N GLY A 81 2.59 -8.69 9.70
CA GLY A 81 1.58 -9.73 9.84
C GLY A 81 1.31 -10.48 8.54
N GLU A 82 0.43 -9.97 7.70
CA GLU A 82 0.07 -10.57 6.41
C GLU A 82 -0.46 -9.50 5.42
N ASP A 83 -0.57 -9.86 4.15
CA ASP A 83 -1.38 -9.09 3.19
C ASP A 83 -2.84 -9.53 3.34
N GLY A 84 -3.46 -9.10 4.42
CA GLY A 84 -4.76 -9.61 4.82
C GLY A 84 -5.36 -8.92 6.04
N PRO A 85 -6.42 -9.53 6.61
CA PRO A 85 -7.20 -8.90 7.69
C PRO A 85 -6.47 -8.82 9.04
N ASN A 86 -5.36 -9.55 9.22
CA ASN A 86 -4.54 -9.46 10.44
C ASN A 86 -3.32 -8.57 10.27
N ALA A 87 -3.31 -7.72 9.26
CA ALA A 87 -2.23 -6.78 9.04
C ALA A 87 -2.24 -5.67 10.09
N TYR A 88 -1.05 -5.22 10.46
CA TYR A 88 -0.81 -4.06 11.30
C TYR A 88 0.27 -3.16 10.66
N LEU A 89 0.25 -1.88 10.99
CA LEU A 89 1.17 -0.89 10.44
C LEU A 89 2.24 -0.55 11.46
N LEU A 90 3.51 -0.68 11.06
CA LEU A 90 4.66 -0.31 11.89
C LEU A 90 5.26 1.00 11.36
N ALA A 91 5.75 1.82 12.27
CA ALA A 91 6.45 3.06 11.96
C ALA A 91 7.82 3.10 12.62
N SER A 92 8.82 3.55 11.89
CA SER A 92 10.20 3.72 12.36
C SER A 92 10.82 4.99 11.81
N CYS A 93 11.96 5.41 12.35
CA CYS A 93 12.69 6.56 11.87
C CYS A 93 14.22 6.32 11.88
N SER A 94 14.92 7.18 11.11
CA SER A 94 16.38 7.23 11.02
C SER A 94 16.85 8.68 11.12
N ASP A 95 17.89 8.91 11.92
CA ASP A 95 18.50 10.23 12.13
C ASP A 95 19.81 10.40 11.34
N ASP A 96 20.24 9.39 10.61
CA ASP A 96 21.55 9.32 9.94
C ASP A 96 21.43 9.06 8.42
N GLN A 97 20.34 9.56 7.81
CA GLN A 97 20.06 9.42 6.37
C GLN A 97 19.81 7.98 5.93
N GLY A 98 19.30 7.12 6.83
CA GLY A 98 18.94 5.74 6.57
C GLY A 98 20.12 4.74 6.71
N LYS A 99 21.25 5.16 7.26
CA LYS A 99 22.37 4.23 7.55
C LYS A 99 21.98 3.26 8.67
N SER A 100 21.26 3.75 9.68
CA SER A 100 20.62 2.94 10.69
C SER A 100 19.18 3.35 10.95
N TRP A 101 18.37 2.42 11.47
CA TRP A 101 16.97 2.60 11.75
C TRP A 101 16.65 2.21 13.18
N ARG A 102 15.82 2.99 13.84
CA ARG A 102 15.29 2.64 15.16
C ARG A 102 14.41 1.40 15.06
N ASP A 103 14.26 0.65 16.14
CA ASP A 103 13.13 -0.28 16.27
C ASP A 103 11.81 0.45 16.05
N PRO A 104 10.72 -0.24 15.71
CA PRO A 104 9.43 0.43 15.53
C PRO A 104 9.11 1.37 16.70
N VAL A 105 8.92 2.65 16.37
CA VAL A 105 8.60 3.71 17.34
C VAL A 105 7.18 3.56 17.86
N PHE A 106 6.28 3.16 16.95
CA PHE A 106 4.91 2.77 17.28
C PHE A 106 4.36 1.76 16.27
N VAL A 107 3.28 1.12 16.68
CA VAL A 107 2.50 0.21 15.84
C VAL A 107 1.03 0.60 15.90
N ILE A 108 0.33 0.53 14.79
CA ILE A 108 -1.13 0.59 14.72
C ILE A 108 -1.62 -0.82 14.44
N ASP A 109 -2.13 -1.48 15.48
CA ASP A 109 -2.68 -2.84 15.42
C ASP A 109 -4.13 -2.83 15.93
N PRO A 110 -5.10 -2.65 15.00
CA PRO A 110 -6.50 -2.62 15.39
C PRO A 110 -6.96 -3.92 16.06
N GLN A 111 -6.46 -5.07 15.62
CA GLN A 111 -6.80 -6.37 16.20
C GLN A 111 -6.39 -6.46 17.67
N ALA A 112 -5.17 -6.04 18.01
CA ALA A 112 -4.67 -6.05 19.39
C ALA A 112 -5.47 -5.12 20.32
N HIS A 113 -6.02 -4.03 19.76
CA HIS A 113 -6.82 -3.08 20.52
C HIS A 113 -8.29 -3.49 20.62
N ILE A 114 -8.93 -3.83 19.49
CA ILE A 114 -10.38 -4.03 19.43
C ILE A 114 -10.78 -5.41 19.97
N SER A 115 -9.97 -6.45 19.74
CA SER A 115 -10.23 -7.78 20.30
C SER A 115 -10.33 -7.79 21.82
N LYS A 116 -9.57 -6.93 22.49
CA LYS A 116 -9.62 -6.77 23.96
C LYS A 116 -10.94 -6.14 24.44
N THR A 117 -11.69 -5.48 23.57
CA THR A 117 -12.99 -4.88 23.91
C THR A 117 -14.16 -5.87 23.80
N GLY A 118 -13.93 -7.09 23.26
CA GLY A 118 -14.97 -8.08 22.99
C GLY A 118 -15.98 -7.69 21.90
N LYS A 119 -15.69 -6.65 21.11
CA LYS A 119 -16.61 -6.10 20.11
C LYS A 119 -16.56 -6.77 18.74
N LEU A 120 -15.59 -7.66 18.49
CA LEU A 120 -15.54 -8.45 17.26
C LEU A 120 -16.17 -9.82 17.50
N PRO A 121 -17.19 -10.19 16.74
CA PRO A 121 -17.76 -11.53 16.83
C PRO A 121 -16.75 -12.58 16.33
N GLU A 122 -16.69 -13.70 17.03
CA GLU A 122 -15.89 -14.84 16.58
C GLU A 122 -16.64 -15.62 15.50
N PHE A 123 -16.29 -15.39 14.25
CA PHE A 123 -16.69 -16.25 13.15
C PHE A 123 -15.60 -16.39 12.10
N SER A 124 -15.73 -17.42 11.26
CA SER A 124 -14.79 -17.68 10.17
C SER A 124 -15.55 -17.76 8.85
N TYR A 125 -14.90 -17.35 7.77
CA TYR A 125 -15.43 -17.42 6.42
C TYR A 125 -14.35 -17.90 5.44
N THR A 126 -14.78 -18.48 4.32
CA THR A 126 -13.85 -18.97 3.31
C THR A 126 -13.60 -17.89 2.25
N VAL A 127 -12.35 -17.61 1.99
CA VAL A 127 -11.89 -16.71 0.91
C VAL A 127 -11.24 -17.55 -0.16
N GLU A 128 -11.65 -17.37 -1.42
CA GLU A 128 -10.95 -17.94 -2.56
C GLU A 128 -9.66 -17.15 -2.81
N THR A 129 -8.55 -17.86 -2.85
CA THR A 129 -7.24 -17.28 -3.14
C THR A 129 -6.64 -17.94 -4.37
N GLY A 130 -5.62 -17.34 -4.97
CA GLY A 130 -4.87 -17.94 -6.08
C GLY A 130 -4.20 -19.30 -5.73
N LEU A 131 -4.19 -19.68 -4.44
CA LEU A 131 -3.68 -20.96 -3.92
C LEU A 131 -4.82 -21.88 -3.42
N GLY A 132 -6.07 -21.57 -3.75
CA GLY A 132 -7.27 -22.27 -3.31
C GLY A 132 -7.98 -21.62 -2.11
N PRO A 133 -9.08 -22.27 -1.63
CA PRO A 133 -9.89 -21.71 -0.55
C PRO A 133 -9.10 -21.65 0.78
N LYS A 134 -9.16 -20.50 1.44
CA LYS A 134 -8.57 -20.28 2.77
C LYS A 134 -9.63 -19.89 3.78
N LEU A 135 -9.70 -20.63 4.90
CA LEU A 135 -10.53 -20.24 6.03
C LEU A 135 -9.92 -19.04 6.75
N ARG A 136 -10.70 -17.98 6.94
CA ARG A 136 -10.31 -16.77 7.69
C ARG A 136 -11.24 -16.53 8.86
N LYS A 137 -10.67 -16.22 10.01
CA LYS A 137 -11.43 -15.63 11.13
C LYS A 137 -11.70 -14.17 10.83
N ILE A 138 -12.83 -13.65 11.33
CA ILE A 138 -13.07 -12.22 11.27
C ILE A 138 -12.01 -11.51 12.10
N SER A 139 -11.45 -10.45 11.54
CA SER A 139 -10.45 -9.60 12.20
C SER A 139 -10.59 -8.19 11.67
N ILE A 140 -9.91 -7.27 12.28
CA ILE A 140 -9.79 -5.89 11.82
C ILE A 140 -8.31 -5.56 11.69
N GLY A 141 -7.93 -4.98 10.55
CA GLY A 141 -6.53 -4.71 10.27
C GLY A 141 -6.31 -3.36 9.59
N THR A 142 -5.04 -2.95 9.57
CA THR A 142 -4.55 -1.83 8.77
C THR A 142 -3.34 -2.30 7.97
N ARG A 143 -3.34 -2.08 6.64
CA ARG A 143 -2.32 -2.63 5.75
C ARG A 143 -1.40 -1.58 5.15
N LEU A 144 -1.92 -0.39 4.92
CA LEU A 144 -1.20 0.65 4.20
C LEU A 144 -1.34 1.96 4.94
N GLY A 145 -0.27 2.74 4.92
CA GLY A 145 -0.22 4.09 5.42
C GLY A 145 0.59 4.98 4.50
N SER A 146 0.43 6.28 4.63
CA SER A 146 1.14 7.27 3.84
C SER A 146 1.65 8.38 4.74
N PHE A 147 2.97 8.42 4.97
CA PHE A 147 3.63 9.55 5.61
C PHE A 147 3.72 10.73 4.64
N TRP A 148 3.53 11.91 5.15
CA TRP A 148 3.66 13.14 4.39
C TRP A 148 3.99 14.33 5.29
N CYS A 149 5.03 15.09 4.94
CA CYS A 149 5.32 16.39 5.56
C CYS A 149 4.56 17.49 4.85
N ASP A 150 3.79 18.26 5.58
CA ASP A 150 3.09 19.44 5.06
C ASP A 150 4.04 20.65 4.92
N PRO A 151 3.59 21.75 4.28
CA PRO A 151 4.42 22.94 4.09
C PRO A 151 4.89 23.62 5.39
N LYS A 152 4.28 23.29 6.54
CA LYS A 152 4.69 23.78 7.88
C LYS A 152 5.69 22.85 8.57
N GLY A 153 6.08 21.75 7.93
CA GLY A 153 6.99 20.74 8.46
C GLY A 153 6.35 19.77 9.45
N ARG A 154 5.02 19.77 9.58
CA ARG A 154 4.30 18.79 10.41
C ARG A 154 4.23 17.47 9.65
N LEU A 155 4.44 16.36 10.37
CA LEU A 155 4.38 15.02 9.78
C LEU A 155 3.00 14.41 10.00
N TRP A 156 2.38 13.97 8.92
CA TRP A 156 1.10 13.28 8.89
C TRP A 156 1.31 11.81 8.56
N LEU A 157 0.53 10.94 9.18
CA LEU A 157 0.37 9.55 8.75
C LEU A 157 -1.11 9.31 8.46
N PHE A 158 -1.45 9.12 7.20
CA PHE A 158 -2.76 8.66 6.75
C PHE A 158 -2.76 7.14 6.73
N PHE A 159 -3.83 6.51 7.21
CA PHE A 159 -3.98 5.06 7.21
C PHE A 159 -5.44 4.65 7.24
N HIS A 160 -5.73 3.37 7.04
CA HIS A 160 -7.10 2.88 7.04
C HIS A 160 -7.28 1.65 7.92
N GLN A 161 -8.50 1.42 8.37
CA GLN A 161 -8.95 0.17 8.99
C GLN A 161 -10.01 -0.49 8.14
N SER A 162 -10.03 -1.82 8.11
CA SER A 162 -11.08 -2.62 7.47
C SER A 162 -11.36 -3.87 8.28
N VAL A 163 -12.61 -4.26 8.36
CA VAL A 163 -12.99 -5.59 8.84
C VAL A 163 -12.78 -6.58 7.71
N GLY A 164 -12.14 -7.71 8.01
CA GLY A 164 -11.73 -8.64 6.97
C GLY A 164 -10.60 -8.07 6.09
N MET A 165 -10.49 -8.60 4.88
CA MET A 165 -9.61 -8.02 3.86
C MET A 165 -10.16 -6.68 3.36
N PHE A 166 -11.45 -6.65 3.06
CA PHE A 166 -12.19 -5.45 2.64
C PHE A 166 -13.68 -5.61 2.93
N ASP A 167 -14.22 -4.79 3.82
CA ASP A 167 -15.61 -4.79 4.23
C ASP A 167 -16.55 -4.03 3.27
N GLY A 168 -16.00 -3.37 2.27
CA GLY A 168 -16.73 -2.58 1.29
C GLY A 168 -16.67 -1.07 1.52
N SER A 169 -16.20 -0.60 2.67
CA SER A 169 -16.04 0.83 2.96
C SER A 169 -14.58 1.17 3.32
N CYS A 170 -13.98 0.48 4.26
CA CYS A 170 -12.86 0.93 5.07
C CYS A 170 -13.19 2.19 5.88
N SER A 171 -12.38 2.47 6.88
CA SER A 171 -12.38 3.75 7.60
C SER A 171 -11.01 4.39 7.44
N ASN A 172 -10.97 5.60 6.91
CA ASN A 172 -9.74 6.33 6.65
C ASN A 172 -9.46 7.31 7.78
N TRP A 173 -8.23 7.33 8.27
CA TRP A 173 -7.78 8.06 9.46
C TRP A 173 -6.48 8.79 9.20
N PHE A 174 -6.18 9.78 10.04
CA PHE A 174 -4.82 10.31 10.17
C PHE A 174 -4.42 10.53 11.61
N VAL A 175 -3.11 10.55 11.84
CA VAL A 175 -2.46 11.13 13.00
C VAL A 175 -1.42 12.16 12.53
N ARG A 176 -1.10 13.15 13.39
CA ARG A 176 -0.16 14.21 13.06
C ARG A 176 0.85 14.40 14.19
N CYS A 177 2.08 14.70 13.82
CA CYS A 177 3.14 15.12 14.72
C CYS A 177 3.61 16.52 14.32
N ASP A 178 3.52 17.48 15.23
CA ASP A 178 3.85 18.87 14.94
C ASP A 178 5.36 19.16 14.97
N ASP A 179 6.14 18.37 15.73
CA ASP A 179 7.61 18.38 15.72
C ASP A 179 8.14 16.94 15.52
N PRO A 180 8.19 16.47 14.26
CA PRO A 180 8.64 15.12 13.96
C PRO A 180 10.14 14.88 14.16
N ASP A 181 10.90 15.94 14.40
CA ASP A 181 12.33 15.91 14.68
C ASP A 181 12.67 15.95 16.17
N ALA A 182 11.66 16.04 17.04
CA ALA A 182 11.85 15.94 18.49
C ALA A 182 12.48 14.61 18.88
N GLU A 183 13.19 14.56 20.00
CA GLU A 183 13.73 13.30 20.55
C GLU A 183 12.61 12.30 20.86
N LYS A 184 11.49 12.80 21.39
CA LYS A 184 10.26 12.06 21.67
C LYS A 184 9.09 12.73 20.93
N PRO A 185 8.83 12.37 19.68
CA PRO A 185 7.75 12.97 18.90
C PRO A 185 6.38 12.68 19.52
N VAL A 186 5.56 13.72 19.61
CA VAL A 186 4.19 13.62 20.15
C VAL A 186 3.20 13.58 18.99
N TRP A 187 2.33 12.59 19.00
CA TRP A 187 1.31 12.37 17.99
C TRP A 187 -0.07 12.75 18.50
N THR A 188 -0.90 13.31 17.63
CA THR A 188 -2.31 13.54 17.94
C THR A 188 -3.07 12.23 18.13
N GLU A 189 -4.23 12.28 18.77
CA GLU A 189 -5.20 11.21 18.64
C GLU A 189 -5.59 11.03 17.15
N PRO A 190 -5.92 9.80 16.73
CA PRO A 190 -6.38 9.54 15.37
C PRO A 190 -7.69 10.29 15.07
N VAL A 191 -7.74 10.89 13.89
CA VAL A 191 -8.91 11.64 13.38
C VAL A 191 -9.49 10.91 12.17
N TYR A 192 -10.79 10.66 12.20
CA TYR A 192 -11.52 10.03 11.10
C TYR A 192 -11.71 11.02 9.94
N ILE A 193 -11.47 10.55 8.71
CA ILE A 193 -11.60 11.33 7.48
C ILE A 193 -12.89 10.96 6.71
N GLY A 194 -13.19 9.66 6.59
CA GLY A 194 -14.27 9.15 5.75
C GLY A 194 -14.01 7.72 5.29
N PHE A 195 -14.67 7.31 4.21
CA PHE A 195 -14.50 6.00 3.60
C PHE A 195 -13.17 5.88 2.82
N GLY A 196 -12.79 4.66 2.49
CA GLY A 196 -11.68 4.34 1.59
C GLY A 196 -10.33 4.25 2.26
N ALA A 197 -9.27 4.20 1.46
CA ALA A 197 -7.90 4.03 1.89
C ALA A 197 -6.96 5.05 1.26
N SER A 198 -6.23 5.81 2.07
CA SER A 198 -5.16 6.70 1.63
C SER A 198 -3.85 5.92 1.57
N ILE A 199 -3.41 5.58 0.37
CA ILE A 199 -2.21 4.78 0.11
C ILE A 199 -1.11 5.56 -0.60
N ASN A 200 -1.38 6.80 -0.93
CA ASN A 200 -0.42 7.73 -1.53
C ASN A 200 -0.53 9.10 -0.87
N LYS A 201 0.56 9.88 -0.97
CA LYS A 201 0.71 11.17 -0.32
C LYS A 201 -0.24 12.21 -0.86
N PRO A 202 -0.71 13.14 -0.02
CA PRO A 202 -1.35 14.35 -0.48
C PRO A 202 -0.42 15.21 -1.34
N ILE A 203 -1.04 16.13 -2.08
CA ILE A 203 -0.37 17.27 -2.71
C ILE A 203 -0.98 18.56 -2.20
N VAL A 204 -0.18 19.64 -2.22
CA VAL A 204 -0.66 21.02 -2.03
C VAL A 204 -0.71 21.69 -3.39
N ARG A 205 -1.87 22.21 -3.75
CA ARG A 205 -2.07 22.93 -4.99
C ARG A 205 -1.52 24.36 -4.92
N LYS A 206 -1.27 24.96 -6.06
CA LYS A 206 -0.82 26.36 -6.16
C LYS A 206 -1.78 27.37 -5.49
N ASN A 207 -3.07 27.02 -5.37
CA ASN A 207 -4.09 27.82 -4.69
C ASN A 207 -4.16 27.58 -3.17
N GLY A 208 -3.28 26.72 -2.62
CA GLY A 208 -3.24 26.37 -1.21
C GLY A 208 -4.15 25.20 -0.79
N GLU A 209 -5.02 24.71 -1.67
CA GLU A 209 -5.88 23.56 -1.39
C GLU A 209 -5.08 22.25 -1.33
N TRP A 210 -5.38 21.39 -0.37
CA TRP A 210 -4.76 20.08 -0.26
C TRP A 210 -5.63 19.02 -0.93
N ILE A 211 -5.02 18.12 -1.69
CA ILE A 211 -5.67 17.00 -2.35
C ILE A 211 -5.09 15.70 -1.80
N LEU A 212 -5.94 14.87 -1.22
CA LEU A 212 -5.62 13.54 -0.71
C LEU A 212 -6.19 12.47 -1.64
N PRO A 213 -5.36 11.61 -2.27
CA PRO A 213 -5.83 10.45 -3.01
C PRO A 213 -6.46 9.42 -2.06
N VAL A 214 -7.69 9.01 -2.33
CA VAL A 214 -8.43 8.03 -1.52
C VAL A 214 -9.03 6.96 -2.42
N SER A 215 -8.52 5.74 -2.31
CA SER A 215 -9.01 4.59 -3.06
C SER A 215 -10.24 3.99 -2.39
N LEU A 216 -11.30 3.75 -3.14
CA LEU A 216 -12.36 2.85 -2.72
C LEU A 216 -12.42 1.70 -3.72
N TRP A 217 -12.13 0.51 -3.24
CA TRP A 217 -11.95 -0.65 -4.12
C TRP A 217 -13.26 -1.11 -4.74
N GLU A 218 -13.13 -1.79 -5.86
CA GLU A 218 -14.23 -2.35 -6.62
C GLU A 218 -15.00 -3.37 -5.78
N ARG A 219 -16.30 -3.51 -6.05
CA ARG A 219 -17.19 -4.39 -5.28
C ARG A 219 -16.74 -5.84 -5.28
N TRP A 220 -16.12 -6.32 -6.34
CA TRP A 220 -15.63 -7.70 -6.43
C TRP A 220 -14.43 -8.01 -5.51
N HIS A 221 -13.83 -6.97 -4.89
CA HIS A 221 -12.82 -7.13 -3.84
C HIS A 221 -13.45 -7.28 -2.44
N ILE A 222 -14.75 -7.01 -2.28
CA ILE A 222 -15.41 -7.10 -0.99
C ILE A 222 -15.44 -8.56 -0.55
N ASP A 223 -15.03 -8.83 0.67
CA ASP A 223 -15.11 -10.16 1.25
C ASP A 223 -16.56 -10.66 1.27
N LYS A 224 -16.78 -11.94 0.94
CA LYS A 224 -18.11 -12.56 0.82
C LYS A 224 -19.10 -12.21 1.95
N PRO A 225 -18.71 -12.20 3.24
CA PRO A 225 -19.65 -11.83 4.30
C PRO A 225 -20.24 -10.42 4.16
N PHE A 226 -19.52 -9.50 3.50
CA PHE A 226 -19.88 -8.09 3.36
C PHE A 226 -20.40 -7.73 1.96
N ALA A 227 -20.61 -8.73 1.09
CA ALA A 227 -20.94 -8.49 -0.33
C ALA A 227 -22.18 -7.60 -0.54
N ASP A 228 -23.14 -7.64 0.39
CA ASP A 228 -24.37 -6.85 0.35
C ASP A 228 -24.30 -5.58 1.22
N CYS A 229 -23.09 -5.16 1.65
CA CYS A 229 -22.90 -3.96 2.47
C CYS A 229 -22.51 -2.76 1.61
N TYR A 230 -22.81 -1.54 2.09
CA TYR A 230 -22.34 -0.26 1.53
C TYR A 230 -22.68 -0.06 0.05
N HIS A 231 -23.91 -0.41 -0.36
CA HIS A 231 -24.39 -0.13 -1.73
C HIS A 231 -24.46 1.37 -2.05
N GLU A 232 -24.64 2.20 -1.03
CA GLU A 232 -24.63 3.66 -1.16
C GLU A 232 -23.28 4.21 -1.66
N LEU A 233 -22.19 3.43 -1.50
CA LEU A 233 -20.87 3.81 -1.99
C LEU A 233 -20.56 3.33 -3.42
N ASP A 234 -21.47 2.59 -4.07
CA ASP A 234 -21.18 2.00 -5.38
C ASP A 234 -20.87 3.04 -6.46
N ALA A 235 -21.53 4.20 -6.40
CA ALA A 235 -21.30 5.30 -7.34
C ALA A 235 -19.90 5.94 -7.22
N VAL A 236 -19.17 5.68 -6.13
CA VAL A 236 -17.84 6.25 -5.84
C VAL A 236 -16.76 5.19 -5.66
N ARG A 237 -17.02 3.92 -6.04
CA ARG A 237 -16.00 2.87 -6.03
C ARG A 237 -15.00 3.10 -7.14
N GLY A 238 -13.90 3.80 -6.79
CA GLY A 238 -12.91 4.21 -7.77
C GLY A 238 -11.75 4.95 -7.13
N ALA A 239 -11.03 5.65 -7.98
CA ALA A 239 -9.94 6.54 -7.61
C ALA A 239 -10.52 7.92 -7.27
N ASN A 240 -10.63 8.21 -5.98
CA ASN A 240 -11.25 9.42 -5.45
C ASN A 240 -10.22 10.43 -4.95
N VAL A 241 -10.63 11.67 -4.82
CA VAL A 241 -9.87 12.70 -4.10
C VAL A 241 -10.73 13.33 -3.01
N PHE A 242 -10.12 13.46 -1.85
CA PHE A 242 -10.61 14.27 -0.75
C PHE A 242 -9.82 15.58 -0.71
N VAL A 243 -10.43 16.63 -0.24
CA VAL A 243 -9.81 17.95 -0.21
C VAL A 243 -9.91 18.57 1.16
N SER A 244 -8.90 19.39 1.49
CA SER A 244 -8.89 20.29 2.63
C SER A 244 -8.51 21.68 2.16
N ASP A 245 -9.23 22.69 2.64
CA ASP A 245 -8.95 24.12 2.43
C ASP A 245 -8.60 24.84 3.75
N ASP A 246 -8.39 24.08 4.82
CA ASP A 246 -8.03 24.54 6.17
C ASP A 246 -6.80 23.80 6.73
N GLU A 247 -5.83 23.49 5.85
CA GLU A 247 -4.55 22.87 6.21
C GLU A 247 -4.70 21.52 6.93
N GLY A 248 -5.65 20.71 6.48
CA GLY A 248 -5.90 19.36 6.99
C GLY A 248 -6.79 19.30 8.23
N GLY A 249 -7.38 20.43 8.68
CA GLY A 249 -8.32 20.42 9.79
C GLY A 249 -9.58 19.61 9.48
N HIS A 250 -10.09 19.78 8.26
CA HIS A 250 -11.24 19.02 7.74
C HIS A 250 -10.95 18.49 6.34
N TRP A 251 -11.44 17.28 6.09
CA TRP A 251 -11.34 16.63 4.80
C TRP A 251 -12.76 16.31 4.28
N ARG A 252 -12.98 16.54 2.99
CA ARG A 252 -14.26 16.21 2.35
C ARG A 252 -14.05 15.56 1.00
N TYR A 253 -14.91 14.60 0.67
CA TYR A 253 -14.98 14.05 -0.68
C TYR A 253 -15.19 15.14 -1.71
N ARG A 254 -14.42 15.14 -2.79
CA ARG A 254 -14.54 16.11 -3.88
C ARG A 254 -15.09 15.50 -5.17
N GLY A 255 -14.60 14.32 -5.53
CA GLY A 255 -14.92 13.62 -6.76
C GLY A 255 -13.94 12.49 -7.03
N GLY A 256 -14.13 11.82 -8.14
CA GLY A 256 -13.28 10.69 -8.53
C GLY A 256 -13.62 10.15 -9.90
N ILE A 257 -12.92 9.07 -10.28
CA ILE A 257 -13.16 8.33 -11.51
C ILE A 257 -13.18 6.83 -11.23
N ILE A 258 -14.11 6.12 -11.86
CA ILE A 258 -14.16 4.66 -11.88
C ILE A 258 -13.42 4.21 -13.13
N TYR A 259 -12.21 3.65 -12.95
CA TYR A 259 -11.41 3.12 -14.04
C TYR A 259 -11.93 1.73 -14.43
N LYS A 260 -12.14 1.51 -15.72
CA LYS A 260 -12.35 0.16 -16.25
C LYS A 260 -11.02 -0.61 -16.20
N ASP A 261 -11.07 -1.87 -15.78
CA ASP A 261 -9.89 -2.76 -15.63
C ASP A 261 -8.86 -2.23 -14.61
N SER A 262 -9.31 -1.45 -13.63
CA SER A 262 -8.50 -1.07 -12.46
C SER A 262 -8.21 -2.27 -11.57
N CYS A 263 -7.23 -2.12 -10.68
CA CYS A 263 -6.93 -3.05 -9.62
C CYS A 263 -6.67 -2.27 -8.34
N PHE A 264 -7.59 -2.34 -7.39
CA PHE A 264 -7.55 -1.63 -6.11
C PHE A 264 -7.57 -0.08 -6.20
N ASN A 265 -7.70 0.50 -7.40
CA ASN A 265 -7.67 1.95 -7.61
C ASN A 265 -6.52 2.67 -6.88
N GLU A 266 -5.33 2.05 -6.84
CA GLU A 266 -4.13 2.62 -6.21
C GLU A 266 -3.60 3.75 -7.08
N HIS A 267 -4.07 4.96 -6.83
CA HIS A 267 -3.76 6.13 -7.65
C HIS A 267 -2.94 7.17 -6.90
N THR A 268 -2.23 7.97 -7.67
CA THR A 268 -1.45 9.13 -7.25
C THR A 268 -1.86 10.34 -8.09
N VAL A 269 -1.71 11.53 -7.56
CA VAL A 269 -2.12 12.78 -8.20
C VAL A 269 -0.96 13.76 -8.23
N ALA A 270 -0.81 14.50 -9.33
CA ALA A 270 0.07 15.65 -9.45
C ALA A 270 -0.71 16.84 -10.01
N GLU A 271 -0.41 18.07 -9.55
CA GLU A 271 -0.89 19.27 -10.19
C GLU A 271 0.07 19.67 -11.33
N LEU A 272 -0.46 19.84 -12.54
CA LEU A 272 0.29 20.27 -13.70
C LEU A 272 0.54 21.79 -13.68
N ASN A 273 1.46 22.27 -14.51
CA ASN A 273 1.79 23.68 -14.56
C ASN A 273 0.64 24.56 -15.01
N ASP A 274 -0.29 24.03 -15.80
CA ASP A 274 -1.52 24.69 -16.23
C ASP A 274 -2.65 24.63 -15.20
N GLY A 275 -2.42 24.06 -14.02
CA GLY A 275 -3.39 23.97 -12.91
C GLY A 275 -4.31 22.74 -12.98
N ARG A 276 -4.28 21.94 -14.05
CA ARG A 276 -4.99 20.66 -14.10
C ARG A 276 -4.38 19.67 -13.11
N LEU A 277 -5.22 18.77 -12.61
CA LEU A 277 -4.75 17.59 -11.89
C LEU A 277 -4.53 16.44 -12.87
N TRP A 278 -3.43 15.74 -12.73
CA TRP A 278 -3.10 14.51 -13.44
C TRP A 278 -3.11 13.35 -12.45
N MET A 279 -3.99 12.39 -12.67
CA MET A 279 -4.09 11.17 -11.88
C MET A 279 -3.49 10.00 -12.65
N LEU A 280 -2.63 9.22 -11.98
CA LEU A 280 -2.15 7.92 -12.45
C LEU A 280 -2.74 6.84 -11.53
N SER A 281 -3.33 5.79 -12.10
CA SER A 281 -3.95 4.69 -11.35
C SER A 281 -3.48 3.33 -11.83
N ARG A 282 -3.31 2.40 -10.89
CA ARG A 282 -2.97 1.01 -11.17
C ARG A 282 -4.08 0.32 -11.95
N GLY A 283 -3.71 -0.31 -13.06
CA GLY A 283 -4.57 -1.20 -13.83
C GLY A 283 -3.97 -2.61 -13.95
N MET A 284 -4.74 -3.53 -14.53
CA MET A 284 -4.32 -4.94 -14.68
C MET A 284 -3.13 -5.12 -15.62
N LYS A 285 -3.03 -4.30 -16.68
CA LYS A 285 -1.98 -4.41 -17.72
C LYS A 285 -1.36 -3.06 -18.11
N ALA A 286 -1.74 -1.99 -17.43
CA ALA A 286 -1.30 -0.64 -17.70
C ALA A 286 -1.38 0.22 -16.44
N THR A 287 -0.68 1.36 -16.43
CA THR A 287 -1.03 2.49 -15.59
C THR A 287 -1.98 3.35 -16.38
N PHE A 288 -3.19 3.54 -15.85
CA PHE A 288 -4.20 4.44 -16.42
C PHE A 288 -3.96 5.87 -15.97
N GLN A 289 -4.51 6.79 -16.73
CA GLN A 289 -4.50 8.21 -16.39
C GLN A 289 -5.85 8.87 -16.66
N SER A 290 -6.08 9.95 -15.95
CA SER A 290 -7.15 10.89 -16.19
C SER A 290 -6.74 12.30 -15.75
N PHE A 291 -7.40 13.32 -16.31
CA PHE A 291 -7.14 14.73 -15.99
C PHE A 291 -8.39 15.41 -15.48
N SER A 292 -8.22 16.34 -14.54
CA SER A 292 -9.27 17.20 -14.05
C SER A 292 -8.89 18.67 -14.23
N ALA A 293 -9.79 19.47 -14.81
CA ALA A 293 -9.60 20.90 -14.99
C ALA A 293 -10.31 21.76 -13.92
N ASP A 294 -11.08 21.14 -13.02
CA ASP A 294 -11.93 21.79 -12.03
C ASP A 294 -11.57 21.44 -10.57
N GLY A 295 -10.31 21.07 -10.36
CA GLY A 295 -9.78 20.77 -9.03
C GLY A 295 -10.24 19.42 -8.48
N GLY A 296 -10.51 18.44 -9.33
CA GLY A 296 -10.87 17.07 -8.94
C GLY A 296 -12.36 16.82 -8.78
N LYS A 297 -13.24 17.78 -9.16
CA LYS A 297 -14.70 17.56 -9.13
C LYS A 297 -15.14 16.61 -10.23
N THR A 298 -14.64 16.82 -11.44
CA THR A 298 -14.87 15.94 -12.59
C THR A 298 -13.55 15.52 -13.22
N TRP A 299 -13.57 14.35 -13.87
CA TRP A 299 -12.39 13.74 -14.47
C TRP A 299 -12.69 13.35 -15.92
N GLN A 300 -11.73 13.58 -16.79
CA GLN A 300 -11.81 13.15 -18.19
C GLN A 300 -11.90 11.62 -18.28
N PRO A 301 -12.43 11.05 -19.35
CA PRO A 301 -12.40 9.63 -19.59
C PRO A 301 -10.98 9.07 -19.47
N GLN A 302 -10.86 7.85 -18.90
CA GLN A 302 -9.57 7.20 -18.75
C GLN A 302 -8.84 7.02 -20.08
N SER A 303 -7.52 7.11 -20.02
CA SER A 303 -6.61 6.68 -21.08
C SER A 303 -5.43 5.91 -20.47
N THR A 304 -4.62 5.30 -21.30
CA THR A 304 -3.38 4.63 -20.86
C THR A 304 -2.26 5.68 -20.79
N ALA A 305 -1.64 5.80 -19.61
CA ALA A 305 -0.41 6.59 -19.47
C ALA A 305 0.77 5.83 -20.07
N PHE A 306 0.94 4.58 -19.65
CA PHE A 306 1.97 3.67 -20.18
C PHE A 306 1.61 2.20 -19.88
N PRO A 307 2.08 1.24 -20.70
CA PRO A 307 2.00 -0.18 -20.39
C PRO A 307 2.73 -0.48 -19.09
N HIS A 308 2.13 -1.30 -18.22
CA HIS A 308 2.71 -1.61 -16.91
C HIS A 308 2.29 -2.99 -16.43
N VAL A 309 3.09 -3.58 -15.56
CA VAL A 309 2.70 -4.77 -14.80
C VAL A 309 1.63 -4.39 -13.76
N ASN A 310 0.80 -5.34 -13.35
CA ASN A 310 -0.19 -5.13 -12.29
C ASN A 310 0.50 -4.78 -10.94
N SER A 311 0.88 -3.53 -10.78
CA SER A 311 1.54 -2.96 -9.60
C SER A 311 1.30 -1.45 -9.51
N LYS A 312 1.50 -0.89 -8.33
CA LYS A 312 1.49 0.55 -8.11
C LYS A 312 2.66 1.21 -8.85
N ALA A 313 2.42 2.29 -9.59
CA ALA A 313 3.39 3.30 -9.98
C ALA A 313 3.12 4.57 -9.16
N VAL A 314 4.11 5.42 -8.98
CA VAL A 314 3.96 6.66 -8.24
C VAL A 314 4.56 7.83 -9.01
N ILE A 315 3.88 8.98 -8.99
CA ILE A 315 4.37 10.24 -9.55
C ILE A 315 4.46 11.29 -8.45
N ARG A 316 5.52 12.11 -8.48
CA ARG A 316 5.69 13.24 -7.57
C ARG A 316 6.35 14.41 -8.27
N ARG A 317 5.85 15.62 -7.97
CA ARG A 317 6.54 16.84 -8.38
C ARG A 317 7.71 17.10 -7.44
N LEU A 318 8.89 17.34 -8.03
CA LEU A 318 10.12 17.68 -7.34
C LEU A 318 10.21 19.19 -7.07
N GLN A 319 11.16 19.59 -6.24
CA GLN A 319 11.43 21.00 -5.92
C GLN A 319 11.85 21.82 -7.19
N SER A 320 12.48 21.17 -8.15
CA SER A 320 12.79 21.75 -9.48
C SER A 320 11.56 22.13 -10.31
N GLY A 321 10.40 21.59 -9.95
CA GLY A 321 9.19 21.67 -10.75
C GLY A 321 9.04 20.52 -11.75
N HIS A 322 10.01 19.64 -11.89
CA HIS A 322 9.91 18.46 -12.74
C HIS A 322 9.08 17.34 -12.07
N LEU A 323 8.57 16.39 -12.85
CA LEU A 323 7.82 15.24 -12.34
C LEU A 323 8.68 13.99 -12.41
N LEU A 324 8.77 13.28 -11.29
CA LEU A 324 9.44 11.98 -11.17
C LEU A 324 8.40 10.88 -11.13
N VAL A 325 8.57 9.84 -11.95
CA VAL A 325 7.78 8.62 -11.95
C VAL A 325 8.65 7.44 -11.56
N ILE A 326 8.16 6.61 -10.64
CA ILE A 326 8.77 5.31 -10.31
C ILE A 326 7.81 4.21 -10.76
N ARG A 327 8.33 3.30 -11.58
CA ARG A 327 7.59 2.19 -12.16
C ARG A 327 8.49 0.97 -12.38
N HIS A 328 7.89 -0.14 -12.85
CA HIS A 328 8.65 -1.32 -13.27
C HIS A 328 9.02 -1.25 -14.74
N GLY A 329 10.25 -1.72 -15.08
CA GLY A 329 10.78 -1.80 -16.43
C GLY A 329 11.51 -0.55 -16.89
N GLN A 330 12.57 -0.76 -17.64
CA GLN A 330 13.48 0.29 -18.13
C GLN A 330 13.02 0.93 -19.46
N ASP A 331 11.96 0.43 -20.07
CA ASP A 331 11.35 1.00 -21.27
C ASP A 331 9.94 1.46 -20.93
N ILE A 332 9.71 2.78 -20.94
CA ILE A 332 8.41 3.35 -20.55
C ILE A 332 7.28 2.94 -21.50
N THR A 333 7.61 2.50 -22.71
CA THR A 333 6.64 2.05 -23.72
C THR A 333 6.28 0.57 -23.62
N LYS A 334 6.88 -0.17 -22.67
CA LYS A 334 6.67 -1.61 -22.49
C LYS A 334 6.35 -1.95 -21.04
N ALA A 335 5.53 -2.99 -20.85
CA ALA A 335 5.33 -3.62 -19.55
C ALA A 335 6.37 -4.73 -19.33
N THR A 336 6.75 -4.94 -18.07
CA THR A 336 7.51 -6.14 -17.67
C THR A 336 6.55 -7.31 -17.41
N PRO A 337 6.99 -8.57 -17.58
CA PRO A 337 6.15 -9.75 -17.36
C PRO A 337 5.80 -9.95 -15.86
N LYS A 338 6.61 -9.40 -14.96
CA LYS A 338 6.44 -9.48 -13.50
C LYS A 338 6.98 -8.21 -12.84
N ARG A 339 6.78 -8.06 -11.52
CA ARG A 339 7.31 -6.94 -10.73
C ARG A 339 8.82 -7.08 -10.59
N GLN A 340 9.54 -6.37 -11.43
CA GLN A 340 11.01 -6.33 -11.51
C GLN A 340 11.47 -5.02 -12.10
N GLU A 341 12.77 -4.75 -12.05
CA GLU A 341 13.37 -3.57 -12.67
C GLU A 341 12.70 -2.27 -12.22
N LEU A 342 12.70 -2.04 -10.88
CA LEU A 342 12.18 -0.78 -10.35
C LEU A 342 13.01 0.37 -10.88
N THR A 343 12.38 1.31 -11.59
CA THR A 343 13.06 2.31 -12.42
C THR A 343 12.46 3.70 -12.21
N ALA A 344 13.30 4.70 -12.18
CA ALA A 344 12.94 6.11 -12.14
C ALA A 344 13.02 6.75 -13.54
N PHE A 345 12.01 7.57 -13.86
CA PHE A 345 11.97 8.42 -15.05
C PHE A 345 11.59 9.84 -14.67
N LEU A 346 12.23 10.81 -15.30
CA LEU A 346 11.96 12.24 -15.12
C LEU A 346 11.27 12.81 -16.36
N THR A 347 10.34 13.73 -16.15
CA THR A 347 9.78 14.57 -17.22
C THR A 347 9.88 16.04 -16.83
N THR A 348 10.33 16.86 -17.79
CA THR A 348 10.44 18.32 -17.66
C THR A 348 9.34 19.05 -18.41
N ASP A 349 8.49 18.31 -19.12
CA ASP A 349 7.45 18.80 -20.04
C ASP A 349 6.06 18.25 -19.76
N GLU A 350 5.79 17.94 -18.47
CA GLU A 350 4.48 17.48 -17.98
C GLU A 350 4.04 16.13 -18.59
N GLY A 351 5.01 15.20 -18.73
CA GLY A 351 4.74 13.83 -19.18
C GLY A 351 4.69 13.63 -20.69
N LYS A 352 5.06 14.65 -21.50
CA LYS A 352 5.12 14.52 -22.97
C LYS A 352 6.35 13.74 -23.41
N SER A 353 7.45 13.90 -22.69
CA SER A 353 8.68 13.12 -22.88
C SER A 353 9.30 12.70 -21.56
N TRP A 354 10.15 11.68 -21.60
CA TRP A 354 10.76 11.07 -20.43
C TRP A 354 12.27 10.96 -20.58
N SER A 355 13.00 11.10 -19.48
CA SER A 355 14.44 10.90 -19.41
C SER A 355 14.84 9.47 -19.79
N LYS A 356 16.13 9.22 -19.90
CA LYS A 356 16.68 7.87 -19.82
C LYS A 356 16.27 7.22 -18.49
N PRO A 357 16.12 5.88 -18.45
CA PRO A 357 15.83 5.17 -17.21
C PRO A 357 17.00 5.23 -16.23
N LEU A 358 16.71 5.49 -14.96
CA LEU A 358 17.62 5.17 -13.85
C LEU A 358 17.11 3.91 -13.15
N LEU A 359 17.79 2.79 -13.34
CA LEU A 359 17.46 1.52 -12.74
C LEU A 359 17.81 1.55 -11.24
N LEU A 360 16.80 1.41 -10.37
CA LEU A 360 16.95 1.43 -8.91
C LEU A 360 17.18 0.04 -8.32
N ASP A 361 16.45 -0.95 -8.83
CA ASP A 361 16.59 -2.35 -8.41
C ASP A 361 16.22 -3.30 -9.55
N GLU A 362 17.18 -4.07 -10.03
CA GLU A 362 17.02 -5.03 -11.12
C GLU A 362 16.28 -6.30 -10.73
N ARG A 363 16.19 -6.58 -9.42
CA ARG A 363 15.69 -7.84 -8.90
C ARG A 363 14.17 -8.01 -9.12
N SER A 364 13.73 -9.27 -9.03
CA SER A 364 12.31 -9.62 -9.06
C SER A 364 11.65 -9.41 -7.70
N ASN A 365 10.31 -9.35 -7.73
CA ASN A 365 9.44 -9.22 -6.55
C ASN A 365 9.65 -7.91 -5.76
N VAL A 366 10.16 -6.87 -6.45
CA VAL A 366 10.18 -5.49 -5.94
C VAL A 366 8.83 -4.83 -6.19
N SER A 367 8.31 -4.03 -5.22
CA SER A 367 7.02 -3.38 -5.42
C SER A 367 6.75 -2.22 -4.47
N TYR A 368 5.64 -1.53 -4.70
CA TYR A 368 5.05 -0.49 -3.87
C TYR A 368 5.99 0.68 -3.59
N PRO A 369 6.50 1.34 -4.67
CA PRO A 369 7.35 2.51 -4.50
C PRO A 369 6.59 3.67 -3.86
N ASP A 370 7.33 4.46 -3.06
CA ASP A 370 6.93 5.79 -2.59
C ASP A 370 8.11 6.75 -2.72
N ILE A 371 7.84 8.05 -2.92
CA ILE A 371 8.86 9.08 -3.19
C ILE A 371 8.83 10.14 -2.09
N ALA A 372 10.02 10.50 -1.57
CA ALA A 372 10.24 11.70 -0.77
C ALA A 372 11.43 12.48 -1.31
N GLN A 373 11.43 13.79 -1.14
CA GLN A 373 12.57 14.64 -1.47
C GLN A 373 12.95 15.52 -0.28
N ALA A 374 14.21 15.43 0.13
CA ALA A 374 14.77 16.24 1.20
C ALA A 374 15.01 17.69 0.76
N PRO A 375 15.09 18.65 1.68
CA PRO A 375 15.38 20.06 1.36
C PRO A 375 16.71 20.26 0.61
N ASN A 376 17.68 19.39 0.82
CA ASN A 376 18.98 19.42 0.13
C ASN A 376 18.96 18.83 -1.29
N GLY A 377 17.78 18.42 -1.79
CA GLY A 377 17.57 17.86 -3.12
C GLY A 377 17.75 16.35 -3.21
N ASP A 378 18.16 15.65 -2.16
CA ASP A 378 18.22 14.19 -2.16
C ASP A 378 16.81 13.60 -2.30
N ILE A 379 16.67 12.62 -3.18
CA ILE A 379 15.44 11.89 -3.45
C ILE A 379 15.57 10.52 -2.81
N TYR A 380 14.53 10.12 -2.08
CA TYR A 380 14.40 8.81 -1.46
C TYR A 380 13.24 8.07 -2.11
N VAL A 381 13.50 6.85 -2.59
CA VAL A 381 12.47 5.95 -3.11
C VAL A 381 12.41 4.72 -2.23
N HIS A 382 11.31 4.56 -1.49
CA HIS A 382 11.03 3.45 -0.60
C HIS A 382 10.28 2.36 -1.35
N TYR A 383 10.54 1.08 -1.07
CA TYR A 383 9.88 -0.06 -1.71
C TYR A 383 10.09 -1.35 -0.92
N ASP A 384 9.32 -2.40 -1.24
CA ASP A 384 9.49 -3.74 -0.69
C ASP A 384 10.09 -4.72 -1.71
N ARG A 385 10.67 -5.81 -1.18
CA ARG A 385 11.08 -6.97 -1.96
C ARG A 385 10.76 -8.27 -1.21
N GLU A 386 10.20 -9.24 -1.96
CA GLU A 386 9.88 -10.57 -1.43
C GLU A 386 9.13 -10.54 -0.10
N ARG A 387 7.93 -9.97 -0.12
CA ARG A 387 7.08 -9.70 1.06
C ARG A 387 6.96 -10.86 2.04
N THR A 388 6.89 -12.10 1.53
CA THR A 388 6.74 -13.34 2.30
C THR A 388 8.02 -14.18 2.36
N GLY A 389 9.07 -13.80 1.63
CA GLY A 389 10.36 -14.45 1.60
C GLY A 389 11.37 -13.74 2.48
N ALA A 390 12.24 -12.94 1.87
CA ALA A 390 13.20 -12.11 2.56
C ALA A 390 12.54 -11.00 3.40
N ALA A 391 11.33 -10.60 3.05
CA ALA A 391 10.54 -9.56 3.70
C ALA A 391 11.35 -8.26 3.89
N GLU A 392 12.00 -7.84 2.81
CA GLU A 392 12.84 -6.66 2.81
C GLU A 392 12.02 -5.40 2.61
N ILE A 393 12.29 -4.40 3.45
CA ILE A 393 11.92 -3.00 3.24
C ILE A 393 13.21 -2.26 2.90
N LEU A 394 13.19 -1.57 1.77
CA LEU A 394 14.36 -0.99 1.13
C LEU A 394 14.09 0.47 0.73
N PHE A 395 15.17 1.21 0.50
CA PHE A 395 15.10 2.49 -0.18
C PHE A 395 16.31 2.71 -1.09
N ALA A 396 16.11 3.55 -2.10
CA ALA A 396 17.17 4.13 -2.92
C ALA A 396 17.30 5.62 -2.58
N ARG A 397 18.55 6.14 -2.55
CA ARG A 397 18.87 7.56 -2.41
C ARG A 397 19.64 8.02 -3.64
N PHE A 398 19.19 9.07 -4.28
CA PHE A 398 19.81 9.65 -5.47
C PHE A 398 19.36 11.11 -5.62
N ARG A 399 19.85 11.79 -6.65
CA ARG A 399 19.44 13.14 -7.02
C ARG A 399 18.80 13.19 -8.40
N GLU A 400 18.19 14.31 -8.71
CA GLU A 400 17.57 14.53 -10.02
C GLU A 400 18.58 14.39 -11.16
N ASP A 401 19.82 14.88 -10.98
CA ASP A 401 20.90 14.76 -11.96
C ASP A 401 21.25 13.30 -12.28
N ASP A 402 21.13 12.38 -11.31
CA ASP A 402 21.33 10.95 -11.55
C ASP A 402 20.27 10.39 -12.51
N VAL A 403 19.00 10.83 -12.34
CA VAL A 403 17.91 10.43 -13.24
C VAL A 403 18.10 11.01 -14.64
N GLN A 404 18.49 12.28 -14.75
CA GLN A 404 18.79 12.91 -16.04
C GLN A 404 19.94 12.20 -16.76
N ALA A 405 20.99 11.81 -16.02
CA ALA A 405 22.12 11.07 -16.57
C ALA A 405 21.79 9.60 -16.90
N GLY A 406 20.72 9.04 -16.33
CA GLY A 406 20.37 7.60 -16.40
C GLY A 406 21.37 6.70 -15.68
N LYS A 407 22.16 7.23 -14.76
CA LYS A 407 23.16 6.54 -13.93
C LYS A 407 23.50 7.35 -12.69
N LEU A 408 23.99 6.69 -11.64
CA LEU A 408 24.45 7.38 -10.45
C LEU A 408 25.73 8.19 -10.74
N ILE A 409 25.67 9.51 -10.51
CA ILE A 409 26.78 10.45 -10.60
C ILE A 409 26.96 11.23 -9.29
N SER A 410 25.94 11.27 -8.44
CA SER A 410 25.97 11.96 -7.15
C SER A 410 26.79 11.18 -6.13
N LYS A 411 27.61 11.87 -5.34
CA LYS A 411 28.60 11.25 -4.41
C LYS A 411 27.95 10.32 -3.38
N ASP A 412 26.77 10.71 -2.87
CA ASP A 412 26.09 10.00 -1.78
C ASP A 412 24.90 9.16 -2.29
N ALA A 413 24.81 8.96 -3.61
CA ALA A 413 23.80 8.09 -4.20
C ALA A 413 24.04 6.63 -3.83
N ALA A 414 22.99 5.95 -3.36
CA ALA A 414 23.05 4.56 -2.95
C ALA A 414 21.71 3.88 -3.25
N LEU A 415 21.76 2.67 -3.76
CA LEU A 415 20.61 1.86 -4.11
C LEU A 415 20.49 0.66 -3.18
N LYS A 416 19.27 0.14 -3.05
CA LYS A 416 19.00 -1.09 -2.29
C LYS A 416 19.42 -1.02 -0.81
N ASN A 417 19.34 0.19 -0.22
CA ASN A 417 19.63 0.37 1.19
C ASN A 417 18.57 -0.32 2.04
N LEU A 418 18.99 -1.09 3.03
CA LEU A 418 18.11 -1.88 3.86
C LEU A 418 17.54 -1.04 5.02
N VAL A 419 16.23 -1.05 5.18
CA VAL A 419 15.53 -0.62 6.40
C VAL A 419 15.41 -1.79 7.37
N LYS A 420 14.87 -2.91 6.88
CA LYS A 420 14.71 -4.16 7.63
C LYS A 420 14.63 -5.37 6.71
N SER A 421 14.93 -6.54 7.24
CA SER A 421 14.71 -7.83 6.59
C SER A 421 14.25 -8.89 7.59
N ARG A 422 13.77 -10.03 7.07
CA ARG A 422 13.44 -11.19 7.91
C ARG A 422 14.67 -11.77 8.62
N ALA A 423 15.83 -11.75 7.98
CA ALA A 423 17.05 -12.34 8.52
C ALA A 423 17.67 -11.48 9.63
N GLN A 424 17.71 -10.16 9.44
CA GLN A 424 18.45 -9.25 10.33
C GLN A 424 17.52 -8.49 11.31
N GLY A 425 16.22 -8.40 11.01
CA GLY A 425 15.34 -7.44 11.69
C GLY A 425 15.58 -6.03 11.15
N MET A 426 15.57 -5.02 12.04
CA MET A 426 15.90 -3.63 11.68
C MET A 426 17.40 -3.50 11.39
N ASN A 427 17.74 -2.63 10.46
CA ASN A 427 19.13 -2.27 10.20
C ASN A 427 19.59 -1.22 11.22
N HIS A 428 20.29 -1.67 12.25
CA HIS A 428 20.81 -0.80 13.32
C HIS A 428 22.20 -0.22 13.01
N THR A 429 22.95 -0.82 12.08
CA THR A 429 24.29 -0.33 11.69
C THR A 429 24.47 -0.48 10.18
N GLY A 430 24.82 0.61 9.53
CA GLY A 430 25.03 0.64 8.07
C GLY A 430 26.22 -0.20 7.55
N THR A 431 26.89 -0.99 8.41
CA THR A 431 28.10 -1.74 8.09
C THR A 431 27.86 -3.20 7.73
N ASP A 432 26.66 -3.77 8.00
CA ASP A 432 26.45 -5.21 7.84
C ASP A 432 25.97 -5.66 6.45
N ALA A 433 25.77 -4.74 5.52
CA ALA A 433 25.34 -5.09 4.16
C ALA A 433 26.44 -5.74 3.29
N ALA A 434 27.69 -5.73 3.74
CA ALA A 434 28.86 -6.20 2.95
C ALA A 434 29.38 -7.60 3.33
N THR A 435 28.87 -8.24 4.39
CA THR A 435 29.46 -9.47 4.94
C THR A 435 28.71 -10.77 4.70
N SER A 436 27.56 -10.76 4.03
CA SER A 436 26.79 -11.99 3.75
C SER A 436 27.19 -12.76 2.47
N ALA A 437 28.35 -12.48 1.88
CA ALA A 437 28.87 -13.16 0.69
C ALA A 437 30.09 -14.02 0.99
N LYS A 438 30.05 -14.86 2.01
CA LYS A 438 30.97 -16.01 2.16
C LYS A 438 30.31 -17.08 3.03
N GLU A 439 29.65 -18.05 2.39
CA GLU A 439 29.52 -19.39 2.97
C GLU A 439 30.86 -20.12 2.81
N PRO A 440 31.34 -20.79 3.82
CA PRO A 440 32.46 -21.72 3.66
C PRO A 440 31.95 -23.03 3.06
N GLN A 441 32.79 -23.63 2.23
CA GLN A 441 32.65 -24.91 1.52
C GLN A 441 32.35 -26.07 2.47
#